data_98f32f0d64b03a3484b05cfafd05967c
#
_entry.id   98f32f0d64b03a3484b05cfafd05967c
#
_cell.length_a   1.000
_cell.length_b   1.000
_cell.length_c   1.000
_cell.angle_alpha   90.00
_cell.angle_beta   90.00
_cell.angle_gamma   90.00
#
_symmetry.space_group_name_H-M   'P 1'
#
loop_
_entity.id
_entity.type
_entity.pdbx_description
1 polymer ?
#
loop_
_entity_poly.entity_id
_entity_poly.type
_entity_poly.pdbx_seq_one_letter_code
_entity_poly.pdbx_strand_id
1 'polypeptide(L)'
;NLANSEHIDPERAKGNIYWDCFHGFRSVLAPPDPDDLAATFSEVERQFYETHYSEFIERQNERNAKIRHTERNRSIPDLLSSRKTCPEETIYQLGTLDEHASTEDLLNIVTEFIEEFKAKFSEHVHVLDWALHLDESTPHIHERHVFDCENKYGEVTPQQEKALEALGFELPNPDKPLSRRNNRKITFDAACRKMLFEIAKRHGLDLEEEAEYGNRKYLEKQDFILAKQKEQLAAQQDRLDALTLKVSDMETLLEDISAAAYDKAVEVVTDVVRTETRKEDMRMIEDTKKWVLSPERKAPKATREYASHRLDDVLNKFLKTMQTTAARLQEKLLKPEVRQKGKEQVKEKARDSVLQLLNRLQAEQAQRVPGEQHTAEKSETRGDVY
;
A
#
# COMPACT_ATOMS: atom_id res chain seq x y z
N ASN A 1 -10.94 20.10 -5.42
CA ASN A 1 -9.93 19.98 -4.37
C ASN A 1 -8.67 19.28 -4.90
N LEU A 2 -7.87 20.01 -5.69
CA LEU A 2 -6.61 19.53 -6.29
C LEU A 2 -5.46 19.33 -5.28
N ALA A 3 -5.69 19.55 -4.00
CA ALA A 3 -4.65 19.46 -2.97
C ALA A 3 -4.35 18.05 -2.47
N ASN A 4 -5.13 17.03 -2.85
CA ASN A 4 -4.96 15.62 -2.46
C ASN A 4 -5.15 14.68 -3.65
N SER A 5 -4.34 14.86 -4.69
CA SER A 5 -4.45 14.09 -5.95
C SER A 5 -3.63 12.77 -5.98
N GLU A 6 -3.01 12.37 -4.89
CA GLU A 6 -2.15 11.16 -4.85
C GLU A 6 -2.90 9.84 -5.13
N HIS A 7 -4.23 9.84 -5.09
CA HIS A 7 -5.09 8.67 -5.34
C HIS A 7 -5.86 8.77 -6.67
N ILE A 8 -5.63 9.82 -7.45
CA ILE A 8 -6.25 10.04 -8.76
C ILE A 8 -5.30 9.56 -9.85
N ASP A 9 -5.75 8.65 -10.69
CA ASP A 9 -5.02 8.23 -11.89
C ASP A 9 -5.39 9.14 -13.07
N PRO A 10 -4.49 10.01 -13.56
CA PRO A 10 -4.79 10.96 -14.62
C PRO A 10 -5.15 10.30 -15.97
N GLU A 11 -4.67 9.10 -16.24
CA GLU A 11 -5.02 8.36 -17.46
C GLU A 11 -6.43 7.78 -17.36
N ARG A 12 -6.81 7.27 -16.20
CA ARG A 12 -8.16 6.77 -15.93
C ARG A 12 -9.19 7.89 -15.84
N ALA A 13 -8.80 9.09 -15.41
CA ALA A 13 -9.65 10.28 -15.34
C ALA A 13 -10.24 10.69 -16.70
N LYS A 14 -9.55 10.34 -17.81
CA LYS A 14 -10.08 10.56 -19.17
C LYS A 14 -11.34 9.75 -19.47
N GLY A 15 -11.61 8.70 -18.70
CA GLY A 15 -12.80 7.87 -18.83
C GLY A 15 -13.98 8.33 -17.97
N ASN A 16 -13.79 9.35 -17.11
CA ASN A 16 -14.88 9.88 -16.29
C ASN A 16 -16.03 10.40 -17.14
N ILE A 17 -17.26 10.18 -16.68
CA ILE A 17 -18.48 10.59 -17.39
C ILE A 17 -19.23 11.57 -16.51
N TYR A 18 -19.74 12.63 -17.12
CA TYR A 18 -20.49 13.70 -16.44
C TYR A 18 -21.85 13.87 -17.09
N TRP A 19 -22.85 14.17 -16.26
CA TRP A 19 -24.18 14.50 -16.69
C TRP A 19 -24.73 15.66 -15.86
N ASP A 20 -25.46 16.58 -16.49
CA ASP A 20 -26.19 17.60 -15.78
C ASP A 20 -27.60 17.80 -16.37
N CYS A 21 -28.52 18.43 -15.59
CA CYS A 21 -29.91 18.59 -15.93
C CYS A 21 -30.16 19.55 -17.10
N PHE A 22 -29.22 20.38 -17.49
CA PHE A 22 -29.39 21.34 -18.59
C PHE A 22 -28.80 20.80 -19.91
N HIS A 23 -27.68 20.09 -19.86
CA HIS A 23 -26.90 19.72 -21.05
C HIS A 23 -26.88 18.21 -21.30
N GLY A 24 -27.31 17.39 -20.35
CA GLY A 24 -27.22 15.94 -20.46
C GLY A 24 -25.79 15.40 -20.28
N PHE A 25 -25.46 14.38 -21.03
CA PHE A 25 -24.13 13.75 -20.93
C PHE A 25 -23.05 14.64 -21.50
N ARG A 26 -21.92 14.74 -20.78
CA ARG A 26 -20.70 15.44 -21.20
C ARG A 26 -19.48 14.53 -21.07
N SER A 27 -18.58 14.65 -22.01
CA SER A 27 -17.27 14.01 -21.96
C SER A 27 -16.22 15.01 -21.49
N VAL A 28 -15.29 14.56 -20.64
CA VAL A 28 -14.11 15.36 -20.19
C VAL A 28 -13.25 15.81 -21.38
N LEU A 29 -13.29 15.06 -22.48
CA LEU A 29 -12.50 15.36 -23.67
C LEU A 29 -13.05 16.47 -24.57
N ALA A 30 -14.30 16.89 -24.34
CA ALA A 30 -14.85 18.07 -25.02
C ALA A 30 -14.43 19.32 -24.24
N PRO A 31 -13.66 20.25 -24.81
CA PRO A 31 -13.43 21.53 -24.16
C PRO A 31 -14.78 22.16 -23.88
N PRO A 32 -15.00 22.77 -22.70
CA PRO A 32 -16.23 23.49 -22.42
C PRO A 32 -16.43 24.53 -23.52
N ASP A 33 -17.64 24.63 -24.04
CA ASP A 33 -17.99 25.69 -24.99
C ASP A 33 -17.68 27.04 -24.29
N PRO A 34 -16.89 27.93 -24.89
CA PRO A 34 -16.60 29.23 -24.29
C PRO A 34 -17.84 30.06 -23.94
N ASP A 35 -18.95 29.77 -24.62
CA ASP A 35 -20.25 30.41 -24.40
C ASP A 35 -21.12 29.64 -23.40
N ASP A 36 -20.68 28.46 -22.92
CA ASP A 36 -21.40 27.65 -21.94
C ASP A 36 -21.14 28.17 -20.52
N LEU A 37 -22.06 28.95 -19.98
CA LEU A 37 -22.01 29.52 -18.64
C LEU A 37 -22.10 28.47 -17.54
N ALA A 38 -22.49 27.23 -17.84
CA ALA A 38 -22.61 26.11 -16.90
C ALA A 38 -21.49 25.10 -17.07
N ALA A 39 -20.26 25.56 -17.13
CA ALA A 39 -19.08 24.72 -17.33
C ALA A 39 -18.78 23.80 -16.13
N THR A 40 -19.20 24.16 -14.93
CA THR A 40 -18.97 23.40 -13.67
C THR A 40 -20.29 23.01 -13.01
N PHE A 41 -20.29 21.94 -12.22
CA PHE A 41 -21.48 21.55 -11.44
C PHE A 41 -21.95 22.66 -10.51
N SER A 42 -21.07 23.43 -9.92
CA SER A 42 -21.44 24.60 -9.10
C SER A 42 -22.19 25.66 -9.90
N GLU A 43 -21.90 25.82 -11.18
CA GLU A 43 -22.64 26.73 -12.06
C GLU A 43 -23.97 26.15 -12.48
N VAL A 44 -24.06 24.85 -12.74
CA VAL A 44 -25.31 24.13 -12.99
C VAL A 44 -26.23 24.26 -11.79
N GLU A 45 -25.75 23.97 -10.57
CA GLU A 45 -26.52 24.14 -9.34
C GLU A 45 -26.98 25.57 -9.14
N ARG A 46 -26.10 26.56 -9.34
CA ARG A 46 -26.42 27.96 -9.24
C ARG A 46 -27.54 28.36 -10.24
N GLN A 47 -27.40 27.95 -11.50
CA GLN A 47 -28.35 28.23 -12.54
C GLN A 47 -29.72 27.59 -12.25
N PHE A 48 -29.75 26.37 -11.73
CA PHE A 48 -30.97 25.71 -11.31
C PHE A 48 -31.66 26.50 -10.19
N TYR A 49 -30.91 26.90 -9.15
CA TYR A 49 -31.46 27.67 -8.04
C TYR A 49 -31.93 29.06 -8.45
N GLU A 50 -31.24 29.74 -9.35
CA GLU A 50 -31.66 31.01 -9.92
C GLU A 50 -32.96 30.86 -10.68
N THR A 51 -33.11 29.79 -11.46
CA THR A 51 -34.31 29.54 -12.26
C THR A 51 -35.53 29.19 -11.39
N HIS A 52 -35.32 28.38 -10.34
CA HIS A 52 -36.45 27.80 -9.59
C HIS A 52 -36.80 28.55 -8.31
N TYR A 53 -35.85 29.26 -7.70
CA TYR A 53 -36.04 29.83 -6.37
C TYR A 53 -35.86 31.36 -6.29
N SER A 54 -35.56 32.07 -7.37
CA SER A 54 -35.39 33.53 -7.35
C SER A 54 -36.69 34.24 -6.93
N GLU A 55 -37.84 33.82 -7.46
CA GLU A 55 -39.12 34.38 -7.10
C GLU A 55 -39.45 34.22 -5.61
N PHE A 56 -39.17 33.05 -5.05
CA PHE A 56 -39.32 32.81 -3.62
C PHE A 56 -38.43 33.78 -2.79
N ILE A 57 -37.19 33.95 -3.19
CA ILE A 57 -36.24 34.85 -2.49
C ILE A 57 -36.70 36.27 -2.56
N GLU A 58 -37.10 36.76 -3.72
CA GLU A 58 -37.61 38.12 -3.91
C GLU A 58 -38.81 38.37 -3.00
N ARG A 59 -39.80 37.50 -3.05
CA ARG A 59 -41.02 37.62 -2.21
C ARG A 59 -40.71 37.50 -0.72
N GLN A 60 -39.77 36.65 -0.31
CA GLN A 60 -39.35 36.55 1.07
C GLN A 60 -38.66 37.86 1.54
N ASN A 61 -37.77 38.42 0.73
CA ASN A 61 -37.03 39.63 1.04
C ASN A 61 -37.99 40.85 1.11
N GLU A 62 -38.96 40.92 0.24
CA GLU A 62 -40.04 41.94 0.33
C GLU A 62 -40.85 41.82 1.63
N ARG A 63 -41.18 40.58 2.04
CA ARG A 63 -41.89 40.37 3.33
C ARG A 63 -41.04 40.83 4.50
N ASN A 64 -39.73 40.50 4.48
CA ASN A 64 -38.80 40.93 5.52
C ASN A 64 -38.68 42.46 5.58
N ALA A 65 -38.59 43.13 4.43
CA ALA A 65 -38.55 44.58 4.36
C ALA A 65 -39.80 45.24 4.95
N LYS A 66 -40.99 44.70 4.62
CA LYS A 66 -42.27 45.20 5.18
C LYS A 66 -42.35 45.14 6.69
N ILE A 67 -41.75 44.15 7.30
CA ILE A 67 -41.67 43.98 8.78
C ILE A 67 -40.38 44.55 9.39
N ARG A 68 -39.54 45.22 8.60
CA ARG A 68 -38.25 45.83 9.00
C ARG A 68 -37.22 44.85 9.51
N HIS A 69 -37.19 43.63 8.95
CA HIS A 69 -36.27 42.55 9.27
C HIS A 69 -35.41 42.21 8.05
N THR A 70 -34.73 43.20 7.45
CA THR A 70 -33.90 43.05 6.27
C THR A 70 -32.63 42.20 6.55
N GLU A 71 -32.23 42.04 7.82
CA GLU A 71 -31.19 41.14 8.25
C GLU A 71 -31.48 39.66 7.99
N ARG A 72 -32.74 39.32 7.70
CA ARG A 72 -33.20 37.98 7.33
C ARG A 72 -33.26 37.74 5.83
N ASN A 73 -32.89 38.75 5.04
CA ASN A 73 -32.83 38.62 3.60
C ASN A 73 -31.83 37.54 3.19
N ARG A 74 -32.17 36.82 2.14
CA ARG A 74 -31.34 35.76 1.58
C ARG A 74 -31.08 36.00 0.10
N SER A 75 -30.05 35.36 -0.40
CA SER A 75 -29.65 35.29 -1.80
C SER A 75 -29.54 33.84 -2.25
N ILE A 76 -29.40 33.58 -3.54
CA ILE A 76 -29.08 32.22 -4.06
C ILE A 76 -27.82 31.63 -3.44
N PRO A 77 -26.69 32.35 -3.34
CA PRO A 77 -25.53 31.85 -2.62
C PRO A 77 -25.80 31.44 -1.17
N ASP A 78 -26.71 32.13 -0.47
CA ASP A 78 -27.08 31.76 0.90
C ASP A 78 -27.85 30.43 0.95
N LEU A 79 -28.70 30.13 -0.07
CA LEU A 79 -29.35 28.84 -0.17
C LEU A 79 -28.36 27.71 -0.47
N LEU A 80 -27.43 27.91 -1.40
CA LEU A 80 -26.42 26.94 -1.80
C LEU A 80 -25.38 26.64 -0.69
N SER A 81 -25.08 27.61 0.18
CA SER A 81 -24.16 27.44 1.29
C SER A 81 -24.78 26.86 2.56
N SER A 82 -26.12 26.92 2.67
CA SER A 82 -26.85 26.47 3.86
C SER A 82 -27.04 24.95 3.85
N ARG A 83 -26.61 24.26 4.91
CA ARG A 83 -26.81 22.79 5.09
C ARG A 83 -28.25 22.30 5.01
N LYS A 84 -29.24 23.21 5.07
CA LYS A 84 -30.66 22.88 5.03
C LYS A 84 -31.27 23.03 3.64
N THR A 85 -30.58 23.73 2.76
CA THR A 85 -31.13 24.16 1.46
C THR A 85 -30.16 23.92 0.30
N CYS A 86 -28.91 23.55 0.55
CA CYS A 86 -27.96 23.16 -0.49
C CYS A 86 -28.36 21.83 -1.13
N PRO A 87 -27.86 21.51 -2.32
CA PRO A 87 -28.01 20.20 -2.90
C PRO A 87 -27.45 19.13 -1.97
N GLU A 88 -28.11 17.98 -1.94
CA GLU A 88 -27.62 16.79 -1.24
C GLU A 88 -26.83 15.92 -2.20
N GLU A 89 -25.72 15.34 -1.72
CA GLU A 89 -24.88 14.44 -2.49
C GLU A 89 -25.13 12.99 -2.06
N THR A 90 -25.32 12.10 -3.04
CA THR A 90 -25.39 10.65 -2.85
C THR A 90 -24.28 9.97 -3.63
N ILE A 91 -23.62 8.99 -3.02
CA ILE A 91 -22.59 8.19 -3.67
C ILE A 91 -23.14 6.80 -3.94
N TYR A 92 -23.08 6.37 -5.20
CA TYR A 92 -23.48 5.03 -5.63
C TYR A 92 -22.21 4.23 -5.96
N GLN A 93 -21.98 3.17 -5.19
CA GLN A 93 -20.90 2.21 -5.40
C GLN A 93 -21.46 0.80 -5.23
N LEU A 94 -21.15 -0.11 -6.15
CA LEU A 94 -21.59 -1.50 -6.12
C LEU A 94 -20.40 -2.42 -5.89
N GLY A 95 -20.30 -2.94 -4.67
CA GLY A 95 -19.18 -3.80 -4.24
C GLY A 95 -18.14 -3.09 -3.38
N THR A 96 -17.01 -3.74 -3.21
CA THR A 96 -15.89 -3.33 -2.36
C THR A 96 -14.65 -3.01 -3.19
N LEU A 97 -13.53 -2.70 -2.54
CA LEU A 97 -12.25 -2.48 -3.22
C LEU A 97 -11.75 -3.73 -3.95
N ASP A 98 -11.99 -4.91 -3.34
CA ASP A 98 -11.47 -6.20 -3.85
C ASP A 98 -12.42 -6.83 -4.88
N GLU A 99 -13.74 -6.57 -4.76
CA GLU A 99 -14.75 -7.12 -5.65
C GLU A 99 -15.85 -6.08 -5.87
N HIS A 100 -15.93 -5.53 -7.07
CA HIS A 100 -16.91 -4.50 -7.45
C HIS A 100 -17.48 -4.76 -8.84
N ALA A 101 -18.66 -4.16 -9.11
CA ALA A 101 -19.27 -4.19 -10.42
C ALA A 101 -18.36 -3.57 -11.49
N SER A 102 -18.49 -4.06 -12.72
CA SER A 102 -17.81 -3.41 -13.85
C SER A 102 -18.29 -1.97 -14.04
N THR A 103 -17.47 -1.14 -14.68
CA THR A 103 -17.84 0.23 -15.01
C THR A 103 -19.14 0.30 -15.83
N GLU A 104 -19.29 -0.62 -16.77
CA GLU A 104 -20.45 -0.69 -17.64
C GLU A 104 -21.71 -1.08 -16.86
N ASP A 105 -21.63 -2.10 -15.99
CA ASP A 105 -22.73 -2.51 -15.14
C ASP A 105 -23.14 -1.39 -14.17
N LEU A 106 -22.16 -0.74 -13.52
CA LEU A 106 -22.42 0.38 -12.62
C LEU A 106 -23.13 1.52 -13.36
N LEU A 107 -22.65 1.90 -14.54
CA LEU A 107 -23.26 2.96 -15.33
C LEU A 107 -24.69 2.62 -15.74
N ASN A 108 -24.93 1.42 -16.27
CA ASN A 108 -26.23 0.97 -16.68
C ASN A 108 -27.23 0.91 -15.52
N ILE A 109 -26.82 0.33 -14.39
CA ILE A 109 -27.65 0.19 -13.19
C ILE A 109 -27.99 1.56 -12.60
N VAL A 110 -27.03 2.45 -12.47
CA VAL A 110 -27.29 3.78 -11.87
C VAL A 110 -28.07 4.66 -12.83
N THR A 111 -27.86 4.56 -14.14
CA THR A 111 -28.67 5.29 -15.13
C THR A 111 -30.14 4.84 -15.06
N GLU A 112 -30.40 3.54 -15.05
CA GLU A 112 -31.75 3.00 -14.89
C GLU A 112 -32.35 3.42 -13.54
N PHE A 113 -31.58 3.40 -12.47
CA PHE A 113 -32.00 3.88 -11.17
C PHE A 113 -32.40 5.37 -11.21
N ILE A 114 -31.58 6.24 -11.81
CA ILE A 114 -31.88 7.69 -11.93
C ILE A 114 -33.16 7.94 -12.75
N GLU A 115 -33.39 7.15 -13.80
CA GLU A 115 -34.62 7.23 -14.57
C GLU A 115 -35.85 6.84 -13.76
N GLU A 116 -35.81 5.70 -13.04
CA GLU A 116 -36.91 5.31 -12.14
C GLU A 116 -37.08 6.28 -10.97
N PHE A 117 -35.96 6.80 -10.43
CA PHE A 117 -35.98 7.82 -9.38
C PHE A 117 -36.69 9.09 -9.83
N LYS A 118 -36.35 9.61 -11.00
CA LYS A 118 -37.02 10.77 -11.59
C LYS A 118 -38.49 10.49 -11.85
N ALA A 119 -38.82 9.33 -12.40
CA ALA A 119 -40.22 8.95 -12.68
C ALA A 119 -41.08 8.90 -11.41
N LYS A 120 -40.49 8.54 -10.27
CA LYS A 120 -41.22 8.43 -8.99
C LYS A 120 -41.26 9.72 -8.17
N PHE A 121 -40.18 10.51 -8.20
CA PHE A 121 -39.96 11.56 -7.20
C PHE A 121 -39.77 12.96 -7.78
N SER A 122 -39.79 13.14 -9.12
CA SER A 122 -39.50 14.44 -9.77
C SER A 122 -40.47 15.57 -9.41
N GLU A 123 -41.60 15.28 -8.76
CA GLU A 123 -42.50 16.31 -8.24
C GLU A 123 -41.82 17.12 -7.11
N HIS A 124 -40.93 16.51 -6.33
CA HIS A 124 -40.34 17.10 -5.16
C HIS A 124 -38.83 16.83 -5.01
N VAL A 125 -38.21 16.09 -5.95
CA VAL A 125 -36.75 15.80 -5.95
C VAL A 125 -36.20 16.01 -7.35
N HIS A 126 -35.26 16.93 -7.47
CA HIS A 126 -34.63 17.28 -8.73
C HIS A 126 -33.18 16.88 -8.77
N VAL A 127 -32.81 15.94 -9.63
CA VAL A 127 -31.42 15.55 -9.90
C VAL A 127 -30.77 16.66 -10.72
N LEU A 128 -29.73 17.25 -10.19
CA LEU A 128 -29.00 18.38 -10.79
C LEU A 128 -27.87 17.94 -11.70
N ASP A 129 -26.98 17.10 -11.15
CA ASP A 129 -25.82 16.61 -11.85
C ASP A 129 -25.34 15.28 -11.25
N TRP A 130 -24.50 14.57 -12.00
CA TRP A 130 -23.75 13.43 -11.48
C TRP A 130 -22.46 13.19 -12.26
N ALA A 131 -21.49 12.58 -11.60
CA ALA A 131 -20.19 12.20 -12.16
C ALA A 131 -19.87 10.74 -11.86
N LEU A 132 -19.52 9.98 -12.90
CA LEU A 132 -18.88 8.67 -12.76
C LEU A 132 -17.37 8.85 -12.65
N HIS A 133 -16.81 8.47 -11.55
CA HIS A 133 -15.38 8.47 -11.27
C HIS A 133 -14.76 7.10 -11.53
N LEU A 134 -13.80 7.05 -12.45
CA LEU A 134 -12.99 5.88 -12.79
C LEU A 134 -11.53 6.03 -12.36
N ASP A 135 -11.15 7.22 -11.98
CA ASP A 135 -9.81 7.66 -11.59
C ASP A 135 -9.43 7.34 -10.15
N GLU A 136 -10.38 6.88 -9.36
CA GLU A 136 -10.17 6.39 -8.00
C GLU A 136 -10.08 4.85 -7.97
N SER A 137 -9.81 4.28 -6.79
CA SER A 137 -9.58 2.83 -6.62
C SER A 137 -10.79 1.95 -6.96
N THR A 138 -12.00 2.47 -6.81
CA THR A 138 -13.26 1.76 -7.09
C THR A 138 -14.17 2.65 -7.92
N PRO A 139 -14.77 2.18 -9.03
CA PRO A 139 -15.75 2.96 -9.78
C PRO A 139 -16.94 3.34 -8.90
N HIS A 140 -17.33 4.61 -8.94
CA HIS A 140 -18.47 5.12 -8.19
C HIS A 140 -19.06 6.36 -8.85
N ILE A 141 -20.31 6.65 -8.53
CA ILE A 141 -21.02 7.82 -9.05
C ILE A 141 -21.37 8.74 -7.91
N HIS A 142 -20.99 10.00 -8.03
CA HIS A 142 -21.50 11.11 -7.21
C HIS A 142 -22.69 11.71 -7.91
N GLU A 143 -23.83 11.78 -7.25
CA GLU A 143 -25.07 12.38 -7.75
C GLU A 143 -25.51 13.45 -6.79
N ARG A 144 -26.02 14.58 -7.31
CA ARG A 144 -26.55 15.68 -6.52
C ARG A 144 -27.96 15.99 -6.89
N HIS A 145 -28.77 16.15 -5.87
CA HIS A 145 -30.19 16.49 -6.00
C HIS A 145 -30.62 17.51 -4.95
N VAL A 146 -31.75 18.13 -5.19
CA VAL A 146 -32.43 19.05 -4.26
C VAL A 146 -33.84 18.59 -4.01
N PHE A 147 -34.27 18.68 -2.75
CA PHE A 147 -35.66 18.49 -2.34
C PHE A 147 -36.36 19.83 -2.26
N ASP A 148 -37.52 19.97 -2.87
CA ASP A 148 -38.31 21.17 -2.75
C ASP A 148 -39.81 20.89 -2.52
N CYS A 149 -40.46 21.87 -2.00
CA CYS A 149 -41.91 21.82 -1.74
C CYS A 149 -42.44 23.22 -1.60
N GLU A 150 -43.75 23.38 -1.82
CA GLU A 150 -44.41 24.63 -1.53
C GLU A 150 -44.40 24.95 -0.02
N ASN A 151 -44.10 26.21 0.27
CA ASN A 151 -44.23 26.73 1.61
C ASN A 151 -45.67 27.18 1.90
N LYS A 152 -45.94 27.67 3.11
CA LYS A 152 -47.27 28.18 3.51
C LYS A 152 -47.79 29.37 2.68
N TYR A 153 -46.99 29.92 1.81
CA TYR A 153 -47.36 31.04 0.90
C TYR A 153 -47.55 30.58 -0.55
N GLY A 154 -47.47 29.27 -0.80
CA GLY A 154 -47.55 28.70 -2.16
C GLY A 154 -46.31 28.95 -3.01
N GLU A 155 -45.15 29.14 -2.38
CA GLU A 155 -43.87 29.36 -3.07
C GLU A 155 -43.03 28.12 -2.94
N VAL A 156 -42.48 27.64 -4.07
CA VAL A 156 -41.53 26.50 -4.09
C VAL A 156 -40.20 26.92 -3.49
N THR A 157 -39.68 26.14 -2.55
CA THR A 157 -38.46 26.42 -1.84
C THR A 157 -37.76 25.12 -1.39
N PRO A 158 -36.42 25.06 -1.31
CA PRO A 158 -35.73 23.88 -0.83
C PRO A 158 -36.17 23.50 0.59
N GLN A 159 -36.76 22.31 0.76
CA GLN A 159 -37.31 21.80 2.03
C GLN A 159 -37.40 20.29 2.04
N GLN A 160 -36.34 19.60 2.42
CA GLN A 160 -36.27 18.13 2.39
C GLN A 160 -37.42 17.44 3.15
N GLU A 161 -37.63 17.79 4.42
CA GLU A 161 -38.59 17.07 5.27
C GLU A 161 -40.03 17.18 4.77
N LYS A 162 -40.43 18.35 4.25
CA LYS A 162 -41.76 18.56 3.68
C LYS A 162 -41.90 17.92 2.30
N ALA A 163 -40.90 17.96 1.48
CA ALA A 163 -40.87 17.27 0.20
C ALA A 163 -41.12 15.78 0.40
N LEU A 164 -40.39 15.18 1.36
CA LEU A 164 -40.56 13.76 1.69
C LEU A 164 -41.90 13.42 2.33
N GLU A 165 -42.47 14.35 3.09
CA GLU A 165 -43.85 14.23 3.60
C GLU A 165 -44.87 14.24 2.44
N ALA A 166 -44.74 15.16 1.49
CA ALA A 166 -45.58 15.25 0.31
C ALA A 166 -45.48 14.01 -0.58
N LEU A 167 -44.32 13.42 -0.69
CA LEU A 167 -44.09 12.13 -1.37
C LEU A 167 -44.65 10.92 -0.60
N GLY A 168 -45.20 11.09 0.60
CA GLY A 168 -45.82 10.03 1.38
C GLY A 168 -44.87 9.21 2.24
N PHE A 169 -43.63 9.66 2.44
CA PHE A 169 -42.69 8.98 3.36
C PHE A 169 -43.06 9.27 4.82
N GLU A 170 -43.13 8.22 5.61
CA GLU A 170 -43.41 8.33 7.05
C GLU A 170 -42.13 8.31 7.88
N LEU A 171 -42.20 8.73 9.14
CA LEU A 171 -41.10 8.58 10.09
C LEU A 171 -40.87 7.11 10.39
N PRO A 172 -39.61 6.66 10.60
CA PRO A 172 -39.33 5.28 11.06
C PRO A 172 -40.12 4.88 12.32
N ASN A 173 -40.41 5.86 13.18
CA ASN A 173 -41.25 5.69 14.34
C ASN A 173 -42.21 6.89 14.44
N PRO A 174 -43.49 6.74 13.98
CA PRO A 174 -44.46 7.82 13.99
C PRO A 174 -44.81 8.35 15.38
N ASP A 175 -44.64 7.54 16.41
CA ASP A 175 -44.94 7.91 17.80
C ASP A 175 -43.87 8.81 18.45
N LYS A 176 -42.73 8.97 17.79
CA LYS A 176 -41.61 9.80 18.29
C LYS A 176 -41.50 11.09 17.49
N PRO A 177 -41.05 12.17 18.15
CA PRO A 177 -40.83 13.44 17.44
C PRO A 177 -39.69 13.32 16.42
N LEU A 178 -39.73 14.21 15.43
CA LEU A 178 -38.69 14.40 14.43
C LEU A 178 -37.36 14.63 15.10
N SER A 179 -36.34 13.87 14.67
CA SER A 179 -34.95 13.94 15.20
C SER A 179 -33.95 13.43 14.16
N ARG A 180 -32.66 13.61 14.43
CA ARG A 180 -31.58 13.05 13.59
C ARG A 180 -31.71 11.54 13.35
N ARG A 181 -32.32 10.79 14.29
CA ARG A 181 -32.49 9.33 14.21
C ARG A 181 -33.91 8.90 13.90
N ASN A 182 -34.80 9.85 13.68
CA ASN A 182 -36.21 9.60 13.35
C ASN A 182 -36.70 10.73 12.39
N ASN A 183 -36.42 10.62 11.11
CA ASN A 183 -36.78 11.54 10.07
C ASN A 183 -37.16 10.79 8.79
N ARG A 184 -37.84 11.44 7.88
CA ARG A 184 -38.33 10.83 6.63
C ARG A 184 -37.23 10.49 5.65
N LYS A 185 -36.06 11.13 5.76
CA LYS A 185 -34.91 10.79 4.91
C LYS A 185 -34.45 9.34 5.13
N ILE A 186 -34.52 8.81 6.34
CA ILE A 186 -34.15 7.43 6.65
C ILE A 186 -35.03 6.43 5.88
N THR A 187 -36.36 6.67 5.83
CA THR A 187 -37.26 5.78 5.09
C THR A 187 -37.16 5.97 3.58
N PHE A 188 -36.89 7.19 3.13
CA PHE A 188 -36.62 7.50 1.74
C PHE A 188 -35.31 6.78 1.27
N ASP A 189 -34.22 6.91 2.02
CA ASP A 189 -32.95 6.26 1.69
C ASP A 189 -33.07 4.73 1.66
N ALA A 190 -33.84 4.16 2.57
CA ALA A 190 -34.13 2.73 2.56
C ALA A 190 -34.91 2.31 1.30
N ALA A 191 -35.88 3.11 0.87
CA ALA A 191 -36.62 2.87 -0.37
C ALA A 191 -35.75 3.00 -1.63
N CYS A 192 -34.88 4.02 -1.67
CA CYS A 192 -33.90 4.19 -2.76
C CYS A 192 -32.90 3.05 -2.81
N ARG A 193 -32.35 2.62 -1.67
CA ARG A 193 -31.46 1.47 -1.57
C ARG A 193 -32.14 0.19 -2.09
N LYS A 194 -33.38 -0.05 -1.69
CA LYS A 194 -34.14 -1.22 -2.16
C LYS A 194 -34.36 -1.17 -3.67
N MET A 195 -34.71 -0.02 -4.22
CA MET A 195 -34.87 0.17 -5.66
C MET A 195 -33.59 -0.09 -6.43
N LEU A 196 -32.45 0.46 -5.96
CA LEU A 196 -31.13 0.20 -6.55
C LEU A 196 -30.76 -1.29 -6.49
N PHE A 197 -31.04 -1.95 -5.36
CA PHE A 197 -30.81 -3.37 -5.17
C PHE A 197 -31.62 -4.21 -6.18
N GLU A 198 -32.90 -3.91 -6.35
CA GLU A 198 -33.76 -4.63 -7.30
C GLU A 198 -33.30 -4.44 -8.75
N ILE A 199 -32.84 -3.26 -9.11
CA ILE A 199 -32.26 -2.97 -10.43
C ILE A 199 -30.96 -3.76 -10.61
N ALA A 200 -30.04 -3.70 -9.66
CA ALA A 200 -28.78 -4.44 -9.72
C ALA A 200 -28.99 -5.96 -9.87
N LYS A 201 -30.01 -6.51 -9.18
CA LYS A 201 -30.41 -7.90 -9.32
C LYS A 201 -30.96 -8.23 -10.72
N ARG A 202 -31.72 -7.30 -11.34
CA ARG A 202 -32.17 -7.46 -12.75
C ARG A 202 -30.99 -7.52 -13.73
N HIS A 203 -29.91 -6.80 -13.42
CA HIS A 203 -28.65 -6.84 -14.17
C HIS A 203 -27.75 -8.03 -13.83
N GLY A 204 -28.20 -8.95 -12.98
CA GLY A 204 -27.50 -10.21 -12.67
C GLY A 204 -26.44 -10.09 -11.57
N LEU A 205 -26.40 -8.98 -10.83
CA LEU A 205 -25.51 -8.86 -9.67
C LEU A 205 -26.11 -9.58 -8.46
N ASP A 206 -25.31 -10.39 -7.79
CA ASP A 206 -25.67 -11.03 -6.52
C ASP A 206 -25.17 -10.15 -5.37
N LEU A 207 -26.06 -9.28 -4.87
CA LEU A 207 -25.76 -8.36 -3.79
C LEU A 207 -26.45 -8.81 -2.50
N GLU A 208 -25.82 -8.56 -1.37
CA GLU A 208 -26.41 -8.81 -0.07
C GLU A 208 -27.62 -7.92 0.19
N GLU A 209 -28.76 -8.54 0.51
CA GLU A 209 -30.03 -7.84 0.72
C GLU A 209 -30.01 -6.98 1.96
N GLU A 210 -29.41 -7.47 3.05
CA GLU A 210 -29.30 -6.71 4.28
C GLU A 210 -28.10 -5.74 4.24
N ALA A 211 -28.31 -4.53 4.73
CA ALA A 211 -27.23 -3.57 4.86
C ALA A 211 -26.27 -4.02 5.97
N GLU A 212 -25.05 -4.39 5.61
CA GLU A 212 -24.00 -4.51 6.60
C GLU A 212 -23.64 -3.12 7.17
N TYR A 213 -24.27 -2.79 8.27
CA TYR A 213 -23.80 -1.69 9.11
C TYR A 213 -22.56 -2.19 9.85
N GLY A 214 -21.43 -2.19 9.18
CA GLY A 214 -20.17 -2.39 9.88
C GLY A 214 -20.17 -1.48 11.10
N ASN A 215 -19.90 -2.01 12.29
CA ASN A 215 -19.80 -1.26 13.56
C ASN A 215 -18.68 -0.19 13.55
N ARG A 216 -18.27 0.26 12.34
CA ARG A 216 -17.29 1.31 12.14
C ARG A 216 -17.98 2.65 12.38
N LYS A 217 -17.45 3.42 13.33
CA LYS A 217 -17.84 4.83 13.47
C LYS A 217 -17.63 5.49 12.10
N TYR A 218 -18.65 6.23 11.63
CA TYR A 218 -18.48 7.12 10.49
C TYR A 218 -17.29 8.05 10.79
N LEU A 219 -16.25 7.91 9.99
CA LEU A 219 -15.10 8.79 10.02
C LEU A 219 -15.27 9.78 8.86
N GLU A 220 -15.05 11.04 9.11
CA GLU A 220 -14.92 12.01 8.02
C GLU A 220 -13.78 11.55 7.10
N LYS A 221 -13.86 11.88 5.80
CA LYS A 221 -12.88 11.42 4.79
C LYS A 221 -11.42 11.59 5.23
N GLN A 222 -11.10 12.68 5.91
CA GLN A 222 -9.75 12.94 6.44
C GLN A 222 -9.36 11.99 7.59
N ASP A 223 -10.28 11.71 8.49
CA ASP A 223 -10.04 10.78 9.61
C ASP A 223 -9.89 9.34 9.12
N PHE A 224 -10.63 8.95 8.08
CA PHE A 224 -10.48 7.65 7.44
C PHE A 224 -9.11 7.50 6.77
N ILE A 225 -8.68 8.52 6.01
CA ILE A 225 -7.35 8.55 5.38
C ILE A 225 -6.26 8.48 6.42
N LEU A 226 -6.36 9.26 7.51
CA LEU A 226 -5.41 9.23 8.63
C LEU A 226 -5.36 7.88 9.33
N ALA A 227 -6.52 7.23 9.52
CA ALA A 227 -6.59 5.89 10.12
C ALA A 227 -5.90 4.86 9.23
N LYS A 228 -6.14 4.89 7.91
CA LYS A 228 -5.52 3.99 6.94
C LYS A 228 -4.01 4.23 6.81
N GLN A 229 -3.57 5.49 6.82
CA GLN A 229 -2.13 5.81 6.84
C GLN A 229 -1.44 5.33 8.11
N LYS A 230 -2.08 5.43 9.27
CA LYS A 230 -1.55 4.89 10.54
C LYS A 230 -1.42 3.37 10.50
N GLU A 231 -2.38 2.67 9.93
CA GLU A 231 -2.33 1.22 9.76
C GLU A 231 -1.18 0.80 8.82
N GLN A 232 -1.02 1.50 7.70
CA GLN A 232 0.08 1.26 6.78
C GLN A 232 1.45 1.55 7.41
N LEU A 233 1.57 2.63 8.19
CA LEU A 233 2.78 2.97 8.93
C LEU A 233 3.13 1.90 9.97
N ALA A 234 2.15 1.39 10.71
CA ALA A 234 2.36 0.30 11.67
C ALA A 234 2.86 -0.97 10.97
N ALA A 235 2.23 -1.37 9.85
CA ALA A 235 2.66 -2.53 9.08
C ALA A 235 4.07 -2.36 8.48
N GLN A 236 4.43 -1.15 8.05
CA GLN A 236 5.80 -0.85 7.59
C GLN A 236 6.81 -0.90 8.74
N GLN A 237 6.45 -0.42 9.93
CA GLN A 237 7.30 -0.49 11.11
C GLN A 237 7.56 -1.94 11.54
N ASP A 238 6.52 -2.78 11.61
CA ASP A 238 6.66 -4.21 11.89
C ASP A 238 7.57 -4.91 10.89
N ARG A 239 7.47 -4.56 9.61
CA ARG A 239 8.35 -5.09 8.56
C ARG A 239 9.80 -4.64 8.73
N LEU A 240 10.02 -3.38 9.10
CA LEU A 240 11.34 -2.84 9.40
C LEU A 240 11.98 -3.53 10.61
N ASP A 241 11.20 -3.74 11.67
CA ASP A 241 11.67 -4.41 12.89
C ASP A 241 12.05 -5.87 12.60
N ALA A 242 11.24 -6.58 11.81
CA ALA A 242 11.55 -7.95 11.37
C ALA A 242 12.82 -8.02 10.50
N LEU A 243 13.04 -7.05 9.61
CA LEU A 243 14.26 -6.96 8.80
C LEU A 243 15.47 -6.62 9.66
N THR A 244 15.33 -5.71 10.61
CA THR A 244 16.41 -5.33 11.55
C THR A 244 16.85 -6.52 12.39
N LEU A 245 15.92 -7.33 12.87
CA LEU A 245 16.23 -8.56 13.58
C LEU A 245 17.03 -9.54 12.70
N LYS A 246 16.59 -9.77 11.46
CA LYS A 246 17.30 -10.63 10.51
C LYS A 246 18.72 -10.14 10.20
N VAL A 247 18.93 -8.84 10.07
CA VAL A 247 20.25 -8.24 9.86
C VAL A 247 21.13 -8.46 11.09
N SER A 248 20.60 -8.30 12.30
CA SER A 248 21.32 -8.56 13.55
C SER A 248 21.75 -10.03 13.66
N ASP A 249 20.86 -10.97 13.33
CA ASP A 249 21.18 -12.41 13.32
C ASP A 249 22.28 -12.76 12.31
N MET A 250 22.23 -12.16 11.12
CA MET A 250 23.27 -12.32 10.10
C MET A 250 24.62 -11.75 10.56
N GLU A 251 24.63 -10.61 11.24
CA GLU A 251 25.87 -10.03 11.78
C GLU A 251 26.49 -10.89 12.87
N THR A 252 25.68 -11.45 13.75
CA THR A 252 26.14 -12.41 14.78
C THR A 252 26.73 -13.65 14.14
N LEU A 253 26.05 -14.22 13.14
CA LEU A 253 26.52 -15.37 12.39
C LEU A 253 27.86 -15.08 11.68
N LEU A 254 28.03 -13.91 11.07
CA LEU A 254 29.28 -13.49 10.43
C LEU A 254 30.40 -13.34 11.45
N GLU A 255 30.13 -12.91 12.66
CA GLU A 255 31.09 -12.80 13.74
C GLU A 255 31.58 -14.17 14.19
N ASP A 256 30.68 -15.12 14.40
CA ASP A 256 31.01 -16.50 14.78
C ASP A 256 31.81 -17.23 13.71
N ILE A 257 31.41 -17.11 12.43
CA ILE A 257 32.12 -17.69 11.30
C ILE A 257 33.54 -17.09 11.18
N SER A 258 33.66 -15.77 11.32
CA SER A 258 34.95 -15.07 11.23
C SER A 258 35.87 -15.47 12.36
N ALA A 259 35.35 -15.70 13.57
CA ALA A 259 36.09 -16.20 14.70
C ALA A 259 36.61 -17.62 14.45
N ALA A 260 35.72 -18.53 14.02
CA ALA A 260 36.07 -19.91 13.73
C ALA A 260 37.09 -20.03 12.58
N ALA A 261 36.92 -19.25 11.51
CA ALA A 261 37.82 -19.22 10.37
C ALA A 261 39.24 -18.72 10.76
N TYR A 262 39.31 -17.66 11.57
CA TYR A 262 40.59 -17.16 12.07
C TYR A 262 41.29 -18.18 12.94
N ASP A 263 40.60 -18.77 13.89
CA ASP A 263 41.16 -19.75 14.82
C ASP A 263 41.66 -20.98 14.06
N LYS A 264 40.93 -21.44 13.03
CA LYS A 264 41.40 -22.55 12.16
C LYS A 264 42.60 -22.16 11.30
N ALA A 265 42.66 -20.95 10.79
CA ALA A 265 43.80 -20.44 10.04
C ALA A 265 45.06 -20.40 10.93
N VAL A 266 44.95 -19.96 12.19
CA VAL A 266 46.05 -19.96 13.17
C VAL A 266 46.54 -21.40 13.43
N GLU A 267 45.62 -22.35 13.61
CA GLU A 267 45.95 -23.77 13.79
C GLU A 267 46.76 -24.31 12.59
N VAL A 268 46.28 -24.13 11.37
CA VAL A 268 46.88 -24.58 10.13
C VAL A 268 48.27 -23.95 9.94
N VAL A 269 48.40 -22.63 10.10
CA VAL A 269 49.70 -21.95 9.96
C VAL A 269 50.71 -22.44 11.00
N THR A 270 50.26 -22.62 12.24
CA THR A 270 51.11 -23.11 13.32
C THR A 270 51.59 -24.54 13.04
N ASP A 271 50.69 -25.36 12.50
CA ASP A 271 51.02 -26.75 12.17
C ASP A 271 51.99 -26.85 10.99
N VAL A 272 51.78 -26.05 9.94
CA VAL A 272 52.73 -25.92 8.82
C VAL A 272 54.11 -25.47 9.30
N VAL A 273 54.18 -24.47 10.17
CA VAL A 273 55.45 -24.03 10.76
C VAL A 273 56.12 -25.14 11.56
N ARG A 274 55.37 -25.95 12.30
CA ARG A 274 55.86 -27.05 13.08
C ARG A 274 56.35 -28.19 12.22
N THR A 275 55.73 -28.50 11.09
CA THR A 275 56.04 -29.69 10.29
C THR A 275 56.91 -29.40 9.10
N GLU A 276 56.82 -28.28 8.45
CA GLU A 276 57.49 -27.99 7.18
C GLU A 276 58.70 -27.07 7.35
N THR A 277 58.72 -26.20 8.39
CA THR A 277 59.90 -25.34 8.60
C THR A 277 61.14 -26.16 8.90
N ARG A 278 62.24 -25.97 8.13
CA ARG A 278 63.49 -26.70 8.23
C ARG A 278 63.42 -28.19 7.95
N LYS A 279 62.41 -28.68 7.32
CA LYS A 279 62.25 -30.08 6.93
C LYS A 279 63.43 -30.55 6.05
N GLU A 280 63.81 -29.70 5.10
CA GLU A 280 64.99 -30.00 4.25
C GLU A 280 66.31 -30.00 5.02
N ASP A 281 66.52 -29.07 5.97
CA ASP A 281 67.70 -29.04 6.82
C ASP A 281 67.84 -30.35 7.66
N MET A 282 66.71 -30.80 8.21
CA MET A 282 66.67 -32.05 8.98
C MET A 282 66.95 -33.25 8.10
N ARG A 283 66.43 -33.29 6.88
CA ARG A 283 66.73 -34.36 5.92
C ARG A 283 68.21 -34.41 5.54
N MET A 284 68.78 -33.22 5.30
CA MET A 284 70.24 -33.13 5.04
C MET A 284 71.07 -33.66 6.22
N ILE A 285 70.65 -33.38 7.45
CA ILE A 285 71.35 -33.90 8.64
C ILE A 285 71.20 -35.43 8.73
N GLU A 286 70.04 -35.97 8.50
CA GLU A 286 69.80 -37.42 8.49
C GLU A 286 70.56 -38.12 7.38
N ASP A 287 70.64 -37.58 6.19
CA ASP A 287 71.40 -38.13 5.10
C ASP A 287 72.91 -38.04 5.38
N THR A 288 73.37 -36.94 5.97
CA THR A 288 74.74 -36.82 6.45
C THR A 288 75.08 -37.86 7.52
N LYS A 289 74.13 -38.12 8.45
CA LYS A 289 74.28 -39.15 9.47
C LYS A 289 74.37 -40.55 8.85
N LYS A 290 73.53 -40.90 7.88
CA LYS A 290 73.58 -42.14 7.12
C LYS A 290 74.94 -42.29 6.43
N TRP A 291 75.39 -41.17 5.79
CA TRP A 291 76.69 -41.12 5.12
C TRP A 291 77.88 -41.36 6.10
N VAL A 292 77.85 -40.71 7.28
CA VAL A 292 78.86 -40.89 8.33
C VAL A 292 78.90 -42.33 8.84
N LEU A 293 77.75 -42.98 9.00
CA LEU A 293 77.68 -44.37 9.52
C LEU A 293 77.93 -45.42 8.45
N SER A 294 78.07 -45.08 7.18
CA SER A 294 78.29 -46.03 6.10
C SER A 294 79.54 -46.88 6.36
N PRO A 295 79.47 -48.20 6.14
CA PRO A 295 80.61 -49.12 6.34
C PRO A 295 81.85 -48.83 5.45
N GLU A 296 81.63 -48.14 4.34
CA GLU A 296 82.68 -47.82 3.36
C GLU A 296 83.60 -46.69 3.85
N ARG A 297 83.35 -46.09 4.97
CA ARG A 297 84.15 -45.00 5.54
C ARG A 297 85.40 -45.54 6.26
N LYS A 298 86.59 -44.99 5.93
CA LYS A 298 87.86 -45.36 6.51
C LYS A 298 88.04 -44.89 7.96
N ALA A 299 87.15 -44.07 8.53
CA ALA A 299 87.22 -43.58 9.91
C ALA A 299 86.86 -44.67 10.92
N PRO A 300 87.57 -44.68 12.10
CA PRO A 300 87.27 -45.62 13.17
C PRO A 300 85.82 -45.62 13.60
N LYS A 301 85.25 -46.78 13.96
CA LYS A 301 83.87 -46.95 14.36
C LYS A 301 83.45 -45.97 15.47
N ALA A 302 84.25 -45.84 16.52
CA ALA A 302 84.05 -44.95 17.65
C ALA A 302 83.89 -43.45 17.20
N THR A 303 84.72 -43.02 16.22
CA THR A 303 84.65 -41.65 15.67
C THR A 303 83.41 -41.45 14.87
N ARG A 304 82.95 -42.44 14.10
CA ARG A 304 81.70 -42.39 13.33
C ARG A 304 80.47 -42.35 14.25
N GLU A 305 80.45 -43.13 15.30
CA GLU A 305 79.40 -43.13 16.32
C GLU A 305 79.39 -41.81 17.06
N TYR A 306 80.48 -41.23 17.47
CA TYR A 306 80.57 -39.91 18.05
C TYR A 306 79.95 -38.81 17.12
N ALA A 307 80.41 -38.84 15.87
CA ALA A 307 79.83 -37.86 14.86
C ALA A 307 78.39 -38.05 14.66
N SER A 308 77.85 -39.28 14.62
CA SER A 308 76.42 -39.56 14.55
C SER A 308 75.66 -38.99 15.77
N HIS A 309 76.15 -39.19 16.97
CA HIS A 309 75.53 -38.60 18.18
C HIS A 309 75.52 -37.08 18.16
N ARG A 310 76.58 -36.43 17.63
CA ARG A 310 76.63 -34.97 17.49
C ARG A 310 75.62 -34.49 16.48
N LEU A 311 75.32 -35.22 15.41
CA LEU A 311 74.28 -34.94 14.45
C LEU A 311 72.87 -35.12 15.07
N ASP A 312 72.69 -36.13 15.95
CA ASP A 312 71.46 -36.29 16.73
C ASP A 312 71.22 -35.11 17.67
N ASP A 313 72.30 -34.62 18.35
CA ASP A 313 72.16 -33.40 19.19
C ASP A 313 71.72 -32.18 18.37
N VAL A 314 72.26 -32.03 17.15
CA VAL A 314 71.86 -30.92 16.26
C VAL A 314 70.39 -31.09 15.80
N LEU A 315 69.99 -32.31 15.42
CA LEU A 315 68.60 -32.61 15.02
C LEU A 315 67.66 -32.33 16.15
N ASN A 316 67.95 -32.78 17.37
CA ASN A 316 67.14 -32.50 18.55
C ASN A 316 67.01 -30.99 18.86
N LYS A 317 68.07 -30.21 18.66
CA LYS A 317 68.02 -28.74 18.81
C LYS A 317 67.15 -28.10 17.76
N PHE A 318 67.14 -28.54 16.49
CA PHE A 318 66.26 -28.06 15.46
C PHE A 318 64.84 -28.37 15.79
N LEU A 319 64.51 -29.61 16.17
CA LEU A 319 63.16 -30.00 16.60
C LEU A 319 62.62 -29.11 17.75
N LYS A 320 63.45 -28.93 18.78
CA LYS A 320 63.11 -28.06 19.92
C LYS A 320 62.86 -26.59 19.49
N THR A 321 63.71 -26.08 18.57
CA THR A 321 63.57 -24.71 18.06
C THR A 321 62.32 -24.55 17.24
N MET A 322 62.01 -25.53 16.40
CA MET A 322 60.74 -25.53 15.60
C MET A 322 59.51 -25.51 16.52
N GLN A 323 59.45 -26.39 17.51
CA GLN A 323 58.38 -26.43 18.50
C GLN A 323 58.25 -25.09 19.24
N THR A 324 59.34 -24.49 19.68
CA THR A 324 59.38 -23.21 20.38
C THR A 324 58.99 -22.10 19.48
N THR A 325 59.32 -22.08 18.19
CA THR A 325 58.96 -21.08 17.20
C THR A 325 57.48 -21.17 16.88
N ALA A 326 56.94 -22.38 16.68
CA ALA A 326 55.52 -22.61 16.47
C ALA A 326 54.69 -22.12 17.67
N ALA A 327 55.11 -22.46 18.91
CA ALA A 327 54.43 -22.00 20.13
C ALA A 327 54.44 -20.47 20.27
N ARG A 328 55.57 -19.81 19.99
CA ARG A 328 55.67 -18.33 20.02
C ARG A 328 54.82 -17.68 18.91
N LEU A 329 54.73 -18.27 17.74
CA LEU A 329 53.87 -17.79 16.66
C LEU A 329 52.41 -17.91 17.06
N GLN A 330 52.03 -19.06 17.58
CA GLN A 330 50.65 -19.27 18.06
C GLN A 330 50.28 -18.26 19.16
N GLU A 331 51.12 -18.04 20.15
CA GLU A 331 50.91 -17.05 21.19
C GLU A 331 50.76 -15.64 20.64
N LYS A 332 51.60 -15.26 19.66
CA LYS A 332 51.46 -13.94 19.00
C LYS A 332 50.17 -13.78 18.23
N LEU A 333 49.76 -14.80 17.47
CA LEU A 333 48.55 -14.78 16.67
C LEU A 333 47.27 -14.81 17.54
N LEU A 334 47.35 -15.46 18.71
CA LEU A 334 46.22 -15.50 19.65
C LEU A 334 46.12 -14.28 20.60
N LYS A 335 47.11 -13.33 20.54
CA LYS A 335 46.96 -12.08 21.29
C LYS A 335 45.64 -11.37 20.95
N PRO A 336 44.89 -10.85 21.95
CA PRO A 336 43.59 -10.26 21.73
C PRO A 336 43.54 -9.23 20.58
N GLU A 337 44.51 -8.32 20.54
CA GLU A 337 44.61 -7.27 19.52
C GLU A 337 44.82 -7.84 18.10
N VAL A 338 45.68 -8.81 17.94
CA VAL A 338 45.99 -9.43 16.65
C VAL A 338 44.82 -10.29 16.19
N ARG A 339 44.25 -11.06 17.13
CA ARG A 339 43.06 -11.89 16.87
C ARG A 339 41.88 -11.03 16.44
N GLN A 340 41.61 -9.94 17.14
CA GLN A 340 40.48 -9.02 16.78
C GLN A 340 40.69 -8.43 15.38
N LYS A 341 41.89 -7.92 15.10
CA LYS A 341 42.20 -7.36 13.77
C LYS A 341 42.08 -8.40 12.66
N GLY A 342 42.54 -9.62 12.92
CA GLY A 342 42.40 -10.71 11.96
C GLY A 342 40.96 -11.12 11.70
N LYS A 343 40.13 -11.20 12.76
CA LYS A 343 38.71 -11.47 12.65
C LYS A 343 38.02 -10.38 11.83
N GLU A 344 38.30 -9.11 12.07
CA GLU A 344 37.71 -7.96 11.32
C GLU A 344 38.04 -8.06 9.83
N GLN A 345 39.29 -8.41 9.47
CA GLN A 345 39.66 -8.61 8.07
C GLN A 345 38.92 -9.79 7.41
N VAL A 346 38.70 -10.88 8.13
CA VAL A 346 37.93 -12.03 7.64
C VAL A 346 36.47 -11.63 7.47
N LYS A 347 35.91 -10.91 8.45
CA LYS A 347 34.52 -10.41 8.43
C LYS A 347 34.29 -9.47 7.24
N GLU A 348 35.19 -8.54 6.97
CA GLU A 348 35.12 -7.62 5.83
C GLU A 348 35.10 -8.37 4.48
N LYS A 349 36.03 -9.30 4.28
CA LYS A 349 36.08 -10.15 3.07
C LYS A 349 34.81 -11.02 2.92
N ALA A 350 34.27 -11.55 4.01
CA ALA A 350 33.03 -12.32 3.99
C ALA A 350 31.86 -11.46 3.61
N ARG A 351 31.73 -10.22 4.13
CA ARG A 351 30.71 -9.24 3.74
C ARG A 351 30.77 -8.94 2.25
N ASP A 352 31.94 -8.64 1.72
CA ASP A 352 32.12 -8.36 0.29
C ASP A 352 31.66 -9.52 -0.58
N SER A 353 32.02 -10.76 -0.19
CA SER A 353 31.59 -11.97 -0.90
C SER A 353 30.08 -12.17 -0.86
N VAL A 354 29.43 -11.92 0.28
CA VAL A 354 27.96 -12.01 0.43
C VAL A 354 27.27 -10.94 -0.39
N LEU A 355 27.77 -9.69 -0.39
CA LEU A 355 27.23 -8.60 -1.21
C LEU A 355 27.34 -8.90 -2.70
N GLN A 356 28.47 -9.42 -3.16
CA GLN A 356 28.65 -9.83 -4.56
C GLN A 356 27.69 -10.95 -4.95
N LEU A 357 27.47 -11.92 -4.07
CA LEU A 357 26.50 -13.00 -4.30
C LEU A 357 25.06 -12.47 -4.37
N LEU A 358 24.67 -11.58 -3.45
CA LEU A 358 23.35 -10.94 -3.45
C LEU A 358 23.11 -10.13 -4.72
N ASN A 359 24.06 -9.31 -5.13
CA ASN A 359 23.98 -8.53 -6.37
C ASN A 359 23.83 -9.44 -7.60
N ARG A 360 24.54 -10.56 -7.63
CA ARG A 360 24.42 -11.56 -8.70
C ARG A 360 23.04 -12.21 -8.70
N LEU A 361 22.51 -12.62 -7.56
CA LEU A 361 21.18 -13.21 -7.44
C LEU A 361 20.08 -12.23 -7.82
N GLN A 362 20.21 -10.94 -7.45
CA GLN A 362 19.27 -9.89 -7.86
C GLN A 362 19.30 -9.66 -9.38
N ALA A 363 20.51 -9.66 -10.00
CA ALA A 363 20.64 -9.55 -11.43
C ALA A 363 20.06 -10.77 -12.18
N GLU A 364 20.22 -11.98 -11.64
CA GLU A 364 19.63 -13.20 -12.17
C GLU A 364 18.08 -13.18 -12.04
N GLN A 365 17.54 -12.65 -10.94
CA GLN A 365 16.09 -12.46 -10.77
C GLN A 365 15.54 -11.42 -11.75
N ALA A 366 16.21 -10.28 -11.90
CA ALA A 366 15.79 -9.24 -12.86
C ALA A 366 15.82 -9.74 -14.31
N GLN A 367 16.68 -10.67 -14.66
CA GLN A 367 16.72 -11.32 -15.98
C GLN A 367 15.64 -12.40 -16.17
N ARG A 368 15.09 -12.96 -15.08
CA ARG A 368 14.03 -13.98 -15.11
C ARG A 368 12.61 -13.40 -15.14
N VAL A 369 12.45 -12.06 -15.07
CA VAL A 369 11.17 -11.36 -15.24
C VAL A 369 11.14 -10.64 -16.61
N PRO A 370 10.96 -11.39 -17.71
CA PRO A 370 10.30 -10.87 -18.89
C PRO A 370 8.95 -11.60 -19.01
N GLY A 371 7.86 -10.91 -18.67
CA GLY A 371 6.55 -11.15 -19.27
C GLY A 371 5.86 -12.48 -18.97
N GLU A 372 5.51 -12.79 -17.73
CA GLU A 372 4.32 -13.57 -17.45
C GLU A 372 3.14 -12.62 -17.22
N GLN A 373 2.63 -12.07 -18.33
CA GLN A 373 1.22 -11.71 -18.41
C GLN A 373 0.47 -13.05 -18.32
N HIS A 374 -0.29 -13.22 -17.25
CA HIS A 374 -1.26 -14.28 -17.15
C HIS A 374 -2.27 -14.16 -18.29
N THR A 375 -2.03 -14.87 -19.37
CA THR A 375 -3.09 -15.32 -20.26
C THR A 375 -3.84 -16.39 -19.49
N ALA A 376 -4.98 -16.01 -18.89
CA ALA A 376 -5.96 -16.97 -18.43
C ALA A 376 -6.44 -17.76 -19.64
N GLU A 377 -5.99 -18.98 -19.76
CA GLU A 377 -6.56 -19.97 -20.67
C GLU A 377 -8.01 -20.19 -20.29
N LYS A 378 -8.91 -19.73 -21.18
CA LYS A 378 -10.29 -20.20 -21.22
C LYS A 378 -10.24 -21.69 -21.50
N SER A 379 -10.45 -22.50 -20.47
CA SER A 379 -10.82 -23.89 -20.67
C SER A 379 -12.26 -23.94 -21.18
N GLU A 380 -12.41 -24.10 -22.49
CA GLU A 380 -13.64 -24.58 -23.10
C GLU A 380 -13.86 -26.04 -22.62
N THR A 381 -14.75 -26.21 -21.65
CA THR A 381 -15.41 -27.52 -21.47
C THR A 381 -16.72 -27.48 -22.22
N ARG A 382 -16.68 -28.04 -23.45
CA ARG A 382 -17.84 -28.66 -24.08
C ARG A 382 -18.30 -29.82 -23.19
N GLY A 383 -19.55 -29.85 -22.83
CA GLY A 383 -20.24 -30.97 -22.16
C GLY A 383 -21.68 -30.97 -22.56
N ASP A 384 -22.01 -31.90 -23.41
CA ASP A 384 -23.31 -32.19 -24.05
C ASP A 384 -24.44 -32.44 -23.04
N VAL A 385 -25.61 -31.93 -23.42
CA VAL A 385 -26.94 -32.62 -23.54
C VAL A 385 -27.32 -33.65 -22.44
N TYR A 386 -28.25 -33.28 -21.60
CA TYR A 386 -29.61 -33.86 -21.54
C TYR A 386 -30.50 -32.97 -20.69
#